data_3daba9fb2077592a35a8943d9a47e190
#
_entry.id   3daba9fb2077592a35a8943d9a47e190
#
_cell.length_a   1.000
_cell.length_b   1.000
_cell.length_c   1.000
_cell.angle_alpha   90.00
_cell.angle_beta   90.00
_cell.angle_gamma   90.00
#
_symmetry.space_group_name_H-M   'P 1'
#
loop_
_entity.id
_entity.type
_entity.pdbx_description
1 polymer ?
#
loop_
_entity_poly.entity_id
_entity_poly.type
_entity_poly.pdbx_seq_one_letter_code
_entity_poly.pdbx_strand_id
1 'polypeptide(L)'
;MAKFLTSIFGSRNDRLLKQYRKTVARINALEPEFEKLSDEALRGKTQEFKDRLAQGQTLDDLLPEAFAVVREASKRVLKMRHFDVQMMGGIGLHQGKISEMRTGEGKTLTSTLPVYLNALTGKGVHIVTVNDYLAARDAETMRPLYNFLGMSVGVNLPQ
;
A
#
# COMPACT_ATOMS: atom_id res chain seq x y z
N MET A 1 -34.42 7.36 16.87
CA MET A 1 -34.17 5.96 16.44
C MET A 1 -32.83 5.74 15.79
N ALA A 2 -32.36 6.54 14.82
CA ALA A 2 -31.06 6.33 14.15
C ALA A 2 -29.84 6.33 15.10
N LYS A 3 -29.79 7.22 16.10
CA LYS A 3 -28.69 7.26 17.09
C LYS A 3 -28.63 6.04 17.99
N PHE A 4 -29.74 5.40 18.29
CA PHE A 4 -29.80 4.20 19.12
C PHE A 4 -29.31 2.96 18.35
N LEU A 5 -29.68 2.85 17.07
CA LEU A 5 -29.19 1.77 16.21
C LEU A 5 -27.69 1.89 15.92
N THR A 6 -27.14 3.11 15.76
CA THR A 6 -25.69 3.33 15.62
C THR A 6 -24.92 3.02 16.90
N SER A 7 -25.55 3.19 18.07
CA SER A 7 -24.92 2.79 19.36
C SER A 7 -24.78 1.26 19.52
N ILE A 8 -25.71 0.48 18.94
CA ILE A 8 -25.67 -0.99 19.05
C ILE A 8 -24.88 -1.63 17.91
N PHE A 9 -25.02 -1.13 16.68
CA PHE A 9 -24.42 -1.74 15.48
C PHE A 9 -23.16 -1.03 14.97
N GLY A 10 -22.74 0.05 15.61
CA GLY A 10 -21.66 0.92 15.14
C GLY A 10 -22.05 1.73 13.89
N SER A 11 -21.25 2.73 13.55
CA SER A 11 -21.40 3.47 12.30
C SER A 11 -20.98 2.61 11.10
N ARG A 12 -21.36 3.02 9.88
CA ARG A 12 -20.85 2.41 8.64
C ARG A 12 -19.32 2.42 8.62
N ASN A 13 -18.72 3.49 9.13
CA ASN A 13 -17.28 3.65 9.21
C ASN A 13 -16.64 2.63 10.18
N ASP A 14 -17.24 2.42 11.36
CA ASP A 14 -16.75 1.44 12.34
C ASP A 14 -16.73 0.02 11.76
N ARG A 15 -17.76 -0.35 11.02
CA ARG A 15 -17.86 -1.65 10.36
C ARG A 15 -16.78 -1.80 9.28
N LEU A 16 -16.54 -0.74 8.50
CA LEU A 16 -15.49 -0.72 7.48
C LEU A 16 -14.10 -0.86 8.10
N LEU A 17 -13.82 -0.09 9.15
CA LEU A 17 -12.56 -0.16 9.89
C LEU A 17 -12.34 -1.54 10.52
N LYS A 18 -13.41 -2.20 10.99
CA LYS A 18 -13.33 -3.57 11.49
C LYS A 18 -12.93 -4.57 10.40
N GLN A 19 -13.44 -4.39 9.17
CA GLN A 19 -13.02 -5.20 8.03
C GLN A 19 -11.54 -4.95 7.67
N TYR A 20 -11.11 -3.69 7.65
CA TYR A 20 -9.70 -3.35 7.40
C TYR A 20 -8.76 -3.97 8.44
N ARG A 21 -9.13 -3.93 9.72
CA ARG A 21 -8.35 -4.58 10.78
C ARG A 21 -8.17 -6.08 10.56
N LYS A 22 -9.18 -6.78 10.02
CA LYS A 22 -9.04 -8.20 9.65
C LYS A 22 -8.02 -8.40 8.53
N THR A 23 -8.04 -7.55 7.52
CA THR A 23 -7.05 -7.59 6.44
C THR A 23 -5.65 -7.27 6.96
N VAL A 24 -5.52 -6.25 7.83
CA VAL A 24 -4.24 -5.90 8.47
C VAL A 24 -3.71 -7.07 9.32
N ALA A 25 -4.57 -7.77 10.05
CA ALA A 25 -4.17 -8.96 10.80
C ALA A 25 -3.59 -10.06 9.89
N ARG A 26 -4.18 -10.26 8.70
CA ARG A 26 -3.62 -11.17 7.68
C ARG A 26 -2.26 -10.71 7.19
N ILE A 27 -2.09 -9.41 6.92
CA ILE A 27 -0.80 -8.83 6.51
C ILE A 27 0.24 -9.04 7.61
N ASN A 28 -0.11 -8.78 8.86
CA ASN A 28 0.79 -8.97 10.00
C ASN A 28 1.19 -10.44 10.18
N ALA A 29 0.28 -11.37 9.95
CA ALA A 29 0.58 -12.81 10.02
C ALA A 29 1.60 -13.28 8.97
N LEU A 30 1.71 -12.58 7.85
CA LEU A 30 2.68 -12.88 6.79
C LEU A 30 4.08 -12.30 7.09
N GLU A 31 4.19 -11.32 7.98
CA GLU A 31 5.47 -10.62 8.23
C GLU A 31 6.62 -11.56 8.58
N PRO A 32 6.49 -12.55 9.49
CA PRO A 32 7.59 -13.44 9.83
C PRO A 32 8.09 -14.31 8.68
N GLU A 33 7.21 -14.62 7.71
CA GLU A 33 7.59 -15.37 6.51
C GLU A 33 8.41 -14.49 5.58
N PHE A 34 7.94 -13.27 5.32
CA PHE A 34 8.62 -12.35 4.40
C PHE A 34 9.96 -11.84 4.96
N GLU A 35 10.10 -11.71 6.27
CA GLU A 35 11.37 -11.35 6.92
C GLU A 35 12.49 -12.36 6.64
N LYS A 36 12.15 -13.63 6.44
CA LYS A 36 13.12 -14.71 6.17
C LYS A 36 13.57 -14.77 4.71
N LEU A 37 12.88 -14.09 3.81
CA LEU A 37 13.22 -14.11 2.40
C LEU A 37 14.52 -13.35 2.13
N SER A 38 15.33 -13.87 1.20
CA SER A 38 16.45 -13.11 0.64
C SER A 38 15.92 -11.90 -0.16
N ASP A 39 16.78 -10.92 -0.42
CA ASP A 39 16.40 -9.78 -1.26
C ASP A 39 15.91 -10.22 -2.64
N GLU A 40 16.59 -11.21 -3.24
CA GLU A 40 16.18 -11.77 -4.54
C GLU A 40 14.79 -12.43 -4.47
N ALA A 41 14.52 -13.22 -3.44
CA ALA A 41 13.24 -13.87 -3.26
C ALA A 41 12.12 -12.86 -3.01
N LEU A 42 12.39 -11.82 -2.22
CA LEU A 42 11.42 -10.74 -1.97
C LEU A 42 11.12 -9.95 -3.26
N ARG A 43 12.13 -9.61 -4.04
CA ARG A 43 11.97 -8.94 -5.35
C ARG A 43 11.23 -9.82 -6.35
N GLY A 44 11.48 -11.12 -6.32
CA GLY A 44 10.81 -12.12 -7.18
C GLY A 44 9.31 -12.20 -6.96
N LYS A 45 8.80 -11.77 -5.81
CA LYS A 45 7.36 -11.69 -5.53
C LYS A 45 6.60 -10.81 -6.53
N THR A 46 7.23 -9.78 -7.05
CA THR A 46 6.60 -8.92 -8.06
C THR A 46 6.23 -9.70 -9.33
N GLN A 47 7.12 -10.54 -9.83
CA GLN A 47 6.82 -11.38 -10.99
C GLN A 47 5.78 -12.44 -10.66
N GLU A 48 5.88 -13.07 -9.49
CA GLU A 48 4.87 -14.03 -9.02
C GLU A 48 3.47 -13.41 -9.00
N PHE A 49 3.33 -12.19 -8.49
CA PHE A 49 2.03 -11.49 -8.47
C PHE A 49 1.51 -11.17 -9.87
N LYS A 50 2.39 -10.73 -10.78
CA LYS A 50 2.01 -10.49 -12.18
C LYS A 50 1.52 -11.78 -12.86
N ASP A 51 2.17 -12.89 -12.62
CA ASP A 51 1.78 -14.19 -13.16
C ASP A 51 0.42 -14.63 -12.60
N ARG A 52 0.19 -14.44 -11.32
CA ARG A 52 -1.09 -14.75 -10.67
C ARG A 52 -2.24 -13.87 -11.20
N LEU A 53 -1.98 -12.59 -11.49
CA LEU A 53 -2.95 -11.73 -12.17
C LEU A 53 -3.27 -12.25 -13.59
N ALA A 54 -2.26 -12.66 -14.34
CA ALA A 54 -2.44 -13.24 -15.68
C ALA A 54 -3.25 -14.55 -15.63
N GLN A 55 -3.20 -15.28 -14.52
CA GLN A 55 -3.97 -16.50 -14.27
C GLN A 55 -5.40 -16.23 -13.75
N GLY A 56 -5.80 -14.98 -13.60
CA GLY A 56 -7.16 -14.59 -13.24
C GLY A 56 -7.39 -14.22 -11.78
N GLN A 57 -6.36 -14.17 -10.93
CA GLN A 57 -6.49 -13.60 -9.59
C GLN A 57 -6.71 -12.08 -9.67
N THR A 58 -7.39 -11.53 -8.68
CA THR A 58 -7.66 -10.10 -8.59
C THR A 58 -6.61 -9.37 -7.76
N LEU A 59 -6.54 -8.04 -7.90
CA LEU A 59 -5.71 -7.21 -7.02
C LEU A 59 -6.12 -7.36 -5.55
N ASP A 60 -7.41 -7.52 -5.26
CA ASP A 60 -7.90 -7.73 -3.90
C ASP A 60 -7.41 -9.06 -3.30
N ASP A 61 -7.29 -10.11 -4.11
CA ASP A 61 -6.73 -11.39 -3.69
C ASP A 61 -5.25 -11.25 -3.31
N LEU A 62 -4.51 -10.44 -4.06
CA LEU A 62 -3.07 -10.21 -3.85
C LEU A 62 -2.76 -9.20 -2.76
N LEU A 63 -3.72 -8.34 -2.38
CA LEU A 63 -3.48 -7.20 -1.51
C LEU A 63 -2.74 -7.56 -0.22
N PRO A 64 -3.13 -8.59 0.56
CA PRO A 64 -2.43 -8.89 1.81
C PRO A 64 -0.94 -9.21 1.61
N GLU A 65 -0.63 -10.04 0.62
CA GLU A 65 0.76 -10.43 0.31
C GLU A 65 1.53 -9.25 -0.28
N ALA A 66 0.94 -8.50 -1.20
CA ALA A 66 1.57 -7.33 -1.82
C ALA A 66 1.92 -6.26 -0.78
N PHE A 67 1.01 -5.97 0.16
CA PHE A 67 1.27 -5.02 1.25
C PHE A 67 2.36 -5.51 2.20
N ALA A 68 2.40 -6.82 2.49
CA ALA A 68 3.46 -7.42 3.29
C ALA A 68 4.84 -7.29 2.59
N VAL A 69 4.89 -7.50 1.28
CA VAL A 69 6.10 -7.31 0.47
C VAL A 69 6.58 -5.86 0.51
N VAL A 70 5.68 -4.90 0.30
CA VAL A 70 6.03 -3.46 0.36
C VAL A 70 6.56 -3.08 1.74
N ARG A 71 5.93 -3.54 2.81
CA ARG A 71 6.40 -3.27 4.18
C ARG A 71 7.79 -3.82 4.42
N GLU A 72 8.06 -5.06 4.05
CA GLU A 72 9.37 -5.67 4.24
C GLU A 72 10.43 -4.98 3.37
N ALA A 73 10.14 -4.69 2.12
CA ALA A 73 11.03 -3.94 1.24
C ALA A 73 11.33 -2.53 1.79
N SER A 74 10.31 -1.84 2.30
CA SER A 74 10.48 -0.52 2.95
C SER A 74 11.37 -0.57 4.18
N LYS A 75 11.23 -1.60 5.02
CA LYS A 75 12.13 -1.83 6.16
C LYS A 75 13.58 -1.97 5.71
N ARG A 76 13.82 -2.73 4.65
CA ARG A 76 15.18 -3.00 4.15
C ARG A 76 15.81 -1.79 3.49
N VAL A 77 15.07 -1.12 2.60
CA VAL A 77 15.59 -0.07 1.72
C VAL A 77 15.51 1.31 2.36
N LEU A 78 14.37 1.65 2.97
CA LEU A 78 14.11 2.97 3.54
C LEU A 78 14.32 3.01 5.06
N LYS A 79 14.51 1.87 5.71
CA LYS A 79 14.54 1.74 7.17
C LYS A 79 13.24 2.21 7.84
N MET A 80 12.14 2.14 7.11
CA MET A 80 10.81 2.55 7.57
C MET A 80 9.84 1.38 7.48
N ARG A 81 9.21 1.03 8.60
CA ARG A 81 8.17 0.01 8.66
C ARG A 81 6.79 0.67 8.64
N HIS A 82 5.92 0.25 7.76
CA HIS A 82 4.52 0.68 7.77
C HIS A 82 3.82 0.24 9.05
N PHE A 83 3.08 1.16 9.68
CA PHE A 83 2.22 0.88 10.82
C PHE A 83 0.84 0.40 10.38
N ASP A 84 0.11 -0.23 11.28
CA ASP A 84 -1.23 -0.76 10.99
C ASP A 84 -2.20 0.31 10.48
N VAL A 85 -2.15 1.53 11.02
CA VAL A 85 -2.97 2.66 10.55
C VAL A 85 -2.64 3.03 9.10
N GLN A 86 -1.39 2.93 8.69
CA GLN A 86 -0.97 3.16 7.31
C GLN A 86 -1.45 2.04 6.37
N MET A 87 -1.42 0.79 6.84
CA MET A 87 -2.03 -0.32 6.09
C MET A 87 -3.52 -0.09 5.85
N MET A 88 -4.25 0.34 6.87
CA MET A 88 -5.67 0.68 6.75
C MET A 88 -5.90 1.83 5.76
N GLY A 89 -5.08 2.87 5.81
CA GLY A 89 -5.10 3.98 4.86
C GLY A 89 -4.86 3.51 3.43
N GLY A 90 -3.89 2.64 3.22
CA GLY A 90 -3.57 2.03 1.93
C GLY A 90 -4.73 1.20 1.36
N ILE A 91 -5.42 0.42 2.19
CA ILE A 91 -6.61 -0.34 1.80
C ILE A 91 -7.72 0.62 1.33
N GLY A 92 -7.97 1.69 2.11
CA GLY A 92 -8.97 2.69 1.77
C GLY A 92 -8.70 3.36 0.42
N LEU A 93 -7.45 3.75 0.17
CA LEU A 93 -7.03 4.34 -1.10
C LEU A 93 -7.20 3.36 -2.27
N HIS A 94 -6.80 2.10 -2.10
CA HIS A 94 -6.99 1.06 -3.12
C HIS A 94 -8.47 0.87 -3.49
N GLN A 95 -9.36 1.00 -2.51
CA GLN A 95 -10.80 0.90 -2.72
C GLN A 95 -11.45 2.19 -3.27
N GLY A 96 -10.66 3.18 -3.66
CA GLY A 96 -11.16 4.44 -4.20
C GLY A 96 -11.81 5.36 -3.15
N LYS A 97 -11.45 5.20 -1.88
CA LYS A 97 -11.95 6.04 -0.79
C LYS A 97 -10.96 7.14 -0.43
N ILE A 98 -11.45 8.18 0.19
CA ILE A 98 -10.61 9.20 0.81
C ILE A 98 -10.16 8.69 2.18
N SER A 99 -8.84 8.58 2.36
CA SER A 99 -8.23 8.20 3.62
C SER A 99 -7.72 9.45 4.32
N GLU A 100 -8.46 9.90 5.33
CA GLU A 100 -8.03 11.01 6.17
C GLU A 100 -7.02 10.50 7.21
N MET A 101 -5.83 11.09 7.20
CA MET A 101 -4.75 10.80 8.15
C MET A 101 -4.21 12.12 8.70
N ARG A 102 -3.87 12.14 9.98
CA ARG A 102 -3.30 13.33 10.64
C ARG A 102 -1.97 13.71 10.00
N THR A 103 -1.62 14.98 10.15
CA THR A 103 -0.28 15.47 9.76
C THR A 103 0.80 14.70 10.53
N GLY A 104 1.84 14.26 9.82
CA GLY A 104 2.93 13.48 10.43
C GLY A 104 2.69 11.96 10.46
N GLU A 105 1.51 11.44 10.09
CA GLU A 105 1.24 9.99 10.06
C GLU A 105 1.81 9.26 8.84
N GLY A 106 2.62 9.93 8.02
CA GLY A 106 3.34 9.29 6.93
C GLY A 106 2.49 8.96 5.70
N LYS A 107 1.72 9.93 5.20
CA LYS A 107 0.85 9.77 4.01
C LYS A 107 1.63 9.32 2.77
N THR A 108 2.84 9.85 2.56
CA THR A 108 3.70 9.49 1.42
C THR A 108 4.08 8.01 1.48
N LEU A 109 4.44 7.51 2.65
CA LEU A 109 4.75 6.09 2.85
C LEU A 109 3.51 5.22 2.68
N THR A 110 2.35 5.66 3.19
CA THR A 110 1.06 4.98 3.03
C THR A 110 0.71 4.78 1.55
N SER A 111 0.94 5.79 0.72
CA SER A 111 0.62 5.72 -0.71
C SER A 111 1.40 4.65 -1.47
N THR A 112 2.56 4.25 -0.99
CA THR A 112 3.39 3.21 -1.63
C THR A 112 2.67 1.86 -1.70
N LEU A 113 1.80 1.57 -0.75
CA LEU A 113 1.05 0.32 -0.66
C LEU A 113 0.08 0.13 -1.86
N PRO A 114 -0.93 1.00 -2.05
CA PRO A 114 -1.84 0.87 -3.18
C PRO A 114 -1.16 1.16 -4.52
N VAL A 115 -0.13 2.00 -4.56
CA VAL A 115 0.62 2.29 -5.78
C VAL A 115 1.31 1.04 -6.29
N TYR A 116 2.06 0.34 -5.45
CA TYR A 116 2.69 -0.91 -5.83
C TYR A 116 1.67 -1.95 -6.30
N LEU A 117 0.61 -2.18 -5.53
CA LEU A 117 -0.43 -3.15 -5.87
C LEU A 117 -1.04 -2.87 -7.25
N ASN A 118 -1.42 -1.63 -7.51
CA ASN A 118 -2.05 -1.27 -8.79
C ASN A 118 -1.05 -1.22 -9.95
N ALA A 119 0.21 -0.92 -9.69
CA ALA A 119 1.27 -0.96 -10.70
C ALA A 119 1.56 -2.38 -11.24
N LEU A 120 1.20 -3.42 -10.50
CA LEU A 120 1.32 -4.81 -10.95
C LEU A 120 0.56 -5.10 -12.25
N THR A 121 -0.47 -4.32 -12.56
CA THR A 121 -1.25 -4.45 -13.80
C THR A 121 -0.48 -4.03 -15.05
N GLY A 122 0.63 -3.31 -14.91
CA GLY A 122 1.41 -2.77 -16.02
C GLY A 122 0.80 -1.54 -16.70
N LYS A 123 -0.35 -1.04 -16.22
CA LYS A 123 -1.04 0.12 -16.80
C LYS A 123 -0.53 1.47 -16.28
N GLY A 124 0.41 1.45 -15.35
CA GLY A 124 0.90 2.65 -14.68
C GLY A 124 -0.02 3.15 -13.57
N VAL A 125 0.57 3.94 -12.67
CA VAL A 125 -0.14 4.60 -11.56
C VAL A 125 0.33 6.05 -11.48
N HIS A 126 -0.61 6.98 -11.34
CA HIS A 126 -0.32 8.39 -11.17
C HIS A 126 -0.46 8.80 -9.71
N ILE A 127 0.58 9.44 -9.18
CA ILE A 127 0.56 10.07 -7.86
C ILE A 127 0.56 11.58 -8.09
N VAL A 128 -0.47 12.26 -7.62
CA VAL A 128 -0.63 13.71 -7.78
C VAL A 128 -0.34 14.39 -6.45
N THR A 129 0.51 15.39 -6.49
CA THR A 129 0.87 16.23 -5.33
C THR A 129 0.40 17.66 -5.55
N VAL A 130 0.42 18.48 -4.50
CA VAL A 130 -0.06 19.86 -4.55
C VAL A 130 0.87 20.80 -5.37
N ASN A 131 2.13 20.42 -5.54
CA ASN A 131 3.11 21.18 -6.32
C ASN A 131 4.28 20.31 -6.79
N ASP A 132 5.10 20.88 -7.68
CA ASP A 132 6.21 20.23 -8.35
C ASP A 132 7.33 19.83 -7.39
N TYR A 133 7.61 20.68 -6.40
CA TYR A 133 8.62 20.39 -5.39
C TYR A 133 8.28 19.09 -4.64
N LEU A 134 7.03 18.93 -4.23
CA LEU A 134 6.59 17.72 -3.54
C LEU A 134 6.57 16.51 -4.48
N ALA A 135 6.21 16.69 -5.74
CA ALA A 135 6.27 15.62 -6.74
C ALA A 135 7.70 15.08 -6.89
N ALA A 136 8.66 15.97 -7.07
CA ALA A 136 10.07 15.59 -7.20
C ALA A 136 10.62 14.96 -5.91
N ARG A 137 10.37 15.58 -4.77
CA ARG A 137 10.84 15.11 -3.46
C ARG A 137 10.30 13.72 -3.14
N ASP A 138 8.99 13.52 -3.28
CA ASP A 138 8.35 12.25 -2.93
C ASP A 138 8.77 11.14 -3.88
N ALA A 139 8.93 11.45 -5.18
CA ALA A 139 9.46 10.53 -6.16
C ALA A 139 10.89 10.10 -5.82
N GLU A 140 11.78 11.04 -5.49
CA GLU A 140 13.16 10.72 -5.12
C GLU A 140 13.24 9.88 -3.84
N THR A 141 12.44 10.23 -2.83
CA THR A 141 12.42 9.54 -1.54
C THR A 141 11.94 8.10 -1.68
N MET A 142 10.93 7.84 -2.51
CA MET A 142 10.31 6.53 -2.65
C MET A 142 10.88 5.71 -3.82
N ARG A 143 11.61 6.31 -4.74
CA ARG A 143 12.25 5.63 -5.87
C ARG A 143 13.06 4.41 -5.48
N PRO A 144 13.90 4.42 -4.41
CA PRO A 144 14.64 3.24 -4.00
C PRO A 144 13.75 2.04 -3.68
N LEU A 145 12.60 2.28 -3.03
CA LEU A 145 11.61 1.24 -2.72
C LEU A 145 11.00 0.67 -3.99
N TYR A 146 10.49 1.52 -4.86
CA TYR A 146 9.87 1.07 -6.11
C TYR A 146 10.86 0.34 -7.01
N ASN A 147 12.07 0.86 -7.17
CA ASN A 147 13.12 0.21 -7.97
C ASN A 147 13.52 -1.14 -7.39
N PHE A 148 13.63 -1.25 -6.06
CA PHE A 148 13.90 -2.53 -5.41
C PHE A 148 12.85 -3.58 -5.78
N LEU A 149 11.59 -3.17 -5.86
CA LEU A 149 10.46 -4.02 -6.22
C LEU A 149 10.23 -4.18 -7.73
N GLY A 150 11.13 -3.64 -8.56
CA GLY A 150 11.07 -3.77 -10.02
C GLY A 150 10.12 -2.79 -10.72
N MET A 151 9.72 -1.70 -10.04
CA MET A 151 8.90 -0.64 -10.62
C MET A 151 9.75 0.57 -11.00
N SER A 152 9.47 1.16 -12.15
CA SER A 152 10.09 2.42 -12.58
C SER A 152 9.32 3.63 -12.05
N VAL A 153 10.02 4.76 -11.86
CA VAL A 153 9.44 6.01 -11.39
C VAL A 153 9.84 7.15 -12.32
N GLY A 154 8.85 7.81 -12.88
CA GLY A 154 8.99 9.07 -13.62
C GLY A 154 8.38 10.23 -12.83
N VAL A 155 8.82 11.45 -13.11
CA VAL A 155 8.25 12.69 -12.58
C VAL A 155 7.84 13.55 -13.75
N ASN A 156 6.61 14.00 -13.76
CA ASN A 156 6.10 14.94 -14.73
C ASN A 156 6.05 16.33 -14.10
N LEU A 157 6.89 17.22 -14.57
CA LEU A 157 6.95 18.61 -14.12
C LEU A 157 6.54 19.52 -15.29
N PRO A 158 5.81 20.64 -15.07
CA PRO A 158 5.55 21.63 -16.10
C PRO A 158 6.87 22.21 -16.61
N GLN A 159 6.90 22.51 -17.90
CA GLN A 159 8.02 23.18 -18.55
C GLN A 159 8.01 24.67 -18.26
#